data_df5d10cf3094b48226a43e35f779a1d4
#
_entry.id   df5d10cf3094b48226a43e35f779a1d4
#
_cell.length_a   1.000
_cell.length_b   1.000
_cell.length_c   1.000
_cell.angle_alpha   90.00
_cell.angle_beta   90.00
_cell.angle_gamma   90.00
#
_symmetry.space_group_name_H-M   'P 1'
#
loop_
_entity.id
_entity.type
_entity.pdbx_description
1 polymer ?
#
loop_
_entity_poly.entity_id
_entity_poly.type
_entity_poly.pdbx_seq_one_letter_code
_entity_poly.pdbx_strand_id
1 'polypeptide(L)'
;MQDTPARRRRKSPRSALALTAAATLLTTGLLSWPGSQRAEAAPATFTHPGVTVSRAQLDFARGKVLAGVQPWKSAYDQMMASKYASLSRTPQPRAVVECGSYSNPNYGCTDEREDAIAAYTDALAWYITRDERYAKKAIELMDAWSAVLQDHTNSNAPLQTGWAGSSWPKAAEIIKYTYAGTWANSGRFATMLRNVYLPEIINGSNSNGNWELSMMEAAVGISVFLEDKASYDTAMAKFRTRTAAYVYLASDGDLPKTVPSQNLNTRDKIVSYWQGQSTFVTGLTQETCRDFTHTGYGISAISHVAETSRIQGQDLYGTDVGERLRQALGFQSKYELGTAVPSWLCGGSVNRGLGPVTEVGYNALHNRLGIAMTNTQALTEQNRPAGSNNLFVAWETLTHGDNPN
;
A
#
# COMPACT_ATOMS: atom_id res chain seq x y z
N MET A 1 -44.51 -90.38 -7.19
CA MET A 1 -43.33 -91.26 -7.08
C MET A 1 -42.22 -90.47 -6.57
N GLN A 2 -41.97 -90.62 -5.28
CA GLN A 2 -40.70 -91.03 -4.70
C GLN A 2 -39.58 -89.92 -4.81
N ASP A 3 -38.87 -89.51 -3.87
CA ASP A 3 -38.74 -89.79 -2.42
C ASP A 3 -37.84 -88.72 -1.79
N THR A 4 -38.16 -88.37 -0.59
CA THR A 4 -37.30 -87.64 0.32
C THR A 4 -36.13 -88.55 0.82
N PRO A 5 -34.98 -88.04 1.27
CA PRO A 5 -34.91 -87.88 2.69
C PRO A 5 -34.09 -86.69 3.21
N ALA A 6 -34.44 -86.41 4.45
CA ALA A 6 -33.87 -85.38 5.36
C ALA A 6 -32.43 -85.63 5.81
N ARG A 7 -31.77 -84.62 6.26
CA ARG A 7 -30.94 -84.43 7.48
C ARG A 7 -29.95 -83.25 7.26
N ARG A 8 -29.62 -82.42 8.15
CA ARG A 8 -29.42 -82.32 9.59
C ARG A 8 -29.16 -80.89 9.99
N ARG A 9 -29.70 -80.44 11.05
CA ARG A 9 -29.37 -79.19 11.72
C ARG A 9 -27.89 -79.18 12.16
N ARG A 10 -27.16 -78.07 11.86
CA ARG A 10 -26.08 -77.62 12.65
C ARG A 10 -26.29 -76.15 12.99
N LYS A 11 -26.31 -75.85 14.28
CA LYS A 11 -26.27 -74.53 14.86
C LYS A 11 -24.87 -73.97 14.70
N SER A 12 -24.76 -72.72 14.24
CA SER A 12 -23.56 -71.94 14.41
C SER A 12 -23.95 -70.51 14.77
N PRO A 13 -23.08 -69.75 15.43
CA PRO A 13 -23.52 -68.66 16.34
C PRO A 13 -23.78 -67.36 15.63
N ARG A 14 -24.63 -66.57 16.25
CA ARG A 14 -24.96 -65.21 15.86
C ARG A 14 -23.69 -64.32 16.04
N SER A 15 -23.11 -63.82 14.93
CA SER A 15 -22.17 -62.72 14.93
C SER A 15 -22.99 -61.43 14.80
N ALA A 16 -22.96 -60.63 15.84
CA ALA A 16 -23.54 -59.29 15.83
C ALA A 16 -22.65 -58.38 14.98
N LEU A 17 -23.15 -57.87 13.84
CA LEU A 17 -22.54 -56.80 13.09
C LEU A 17 -22.86 -55.49 13.82
N ALA A 18 -21.83 -54.88 14.44
CA ALA A 18 -21.90 -53.50 14.92
C ALA A 18 -21.75 -52.57 13.69
N LEU A 19 -22.83 -51.85 13.34
CA LEU A 19 -22.73 -50.70 12.43
C LEU A 19 -22.03 -49.57 13.17
N THR A 20 -20.78 -49.31 12.85
CA THR A 20 -20.11 -48.09 13.19
C THR A 20 -20.50 -47.00 12.19
N ALA A 21 -21.41 -46.14 12.59
CA ALA A 21 -21.66 -44.88 11.86
C ALA A 21 -20.45 -43.96 12.00
N ALA A 22 -19.69 -43.86 10.94
CA ALA A 22 -18.63 -42.83 10.85
C ALA A 22 -19.31 -41.47 10.67
N ALA A 23 -19.42 -40.68 11.75
CA ALA A 23 -19.78 -39.28 11.67
C ALA A 23 -18.57 -38.52 11.13
N THR A 24 -18.61 -38.15 9.86
CA THR A 24 -17.65 -37.23 9.27
C THR A 24 -17.95 -35.83 9.83
N LEU A 25 -17.18 -35.42 10.84
CA LEU A 25 -17.16 -34.04 11.30
C LEU A 25 -16.48 -33.18 10.21
N LEU A 26 -17.29 -32.50 9.42
CA LEU A 26 -16.86 -31.34 8.65
C LEU A 26 -16.47 -30.24 9.64
N THR A 27 -15.21 -30.18 10.02
CA THR A 27 -14.66 -29.01 10.68
C THR A 27 -14.54 -27.88 9.65
N THR A 28 -15.58 -27.04 9.56
CA THR A 28 -15.44 -25.71 9.00
C THR A 28 -14.47 -24.96 9.90
N GLY A 29 -13.23 -24.88 9.47
CA GLY A 29 -12.22 -24.04 10.12
C GLY A 29 -12.66 -22.57 10.03
N LEU A 30 -13.35 -22.10 11.05
CA LEU A 30 -13.43 -20.69 11.35
C LEU A 30 -12.01 -20.27 11.74
N LEU A 31 -11.30 -19.64 10.81
CA LEU A 31 -10.11 -18.86 11.12
C LEU A 31 -10.56 -17.75 12.08
N SER A 32 -10.50 -18.03 13.38
CA SER A 32 -10.67 -17.02 14.42
C SER A 32 -9.42 -16.13 14.40
N TRP A 33 -9.56 -14.90 13.91
CA TRP A 33 -8.57 -13.87 14.07
C TRP A 33 -8.38 -13.59 15.56
N PRO A 34 -7.16 -13.61 16.08
CA PRO A 34 -6.93 -13.29 17.49
C PRO A 34 -7.31 -11.82 17.74
N GLY A 35 -8.10 -11.59 18.77
CA GLY A 35 -8.56 -10.27 19.18
C GLY A 35 -7.43 -9.32 19.52
N SER A 36 -7.72 -8.04 19.38
CA SER A 36 -6.98 -6.81 19.77
C SER A 36 -5.47 -7.00 19.96
N GLN A 37 -4.69 -6.83 18.88
CA GLN A 37 -3.25 -6.76 19.01
C GLN A 37 -2.85 -5.42 19.66
N ARG A 38 -2.04 -5.48 20.70
CA ARG A 38 -1.29 -4.33 21.21
C ARG A 38 -0.53 -3.70 20.05
N ALA A 39 -0.49 -2.37 20.01
CA ALA A 39 0.41 -1.66 19.11
C ALA A 39 1.83 -2.18 19.35
N GLU A 40 2.41 -2.80 18.35
CA GLU A 40 3.76 -3.32 18.41
C GLU A 40 4.73 -2.13 18.28
N ALA A 41 5.65 -2.00 19.22
CA ALA A 41 6.62 -0.90 19.22
C ALA A 41 7.55 -1.01 17.99
N ALA A 42 8.15 0.12 17.58
CA ALA A 42 9.13 0.14 16.52
C ALA A 42 10.23 -0.93 16.74
N PRO A 43 10.79 -1.51 15.67
CA PRO A 43 11.88 -2.48 15.79
C PRO A 43 13.08 -1.87 16.52
N ALA A 44 13.89 -2.72 17.16
CA ALA A 44 15.10 -2.27 17.88
C ALA A 44 16.08 -1.53 16.95
N THR A 45 16.17 -1.98 15.68
CA THR A 45 16.92 -1.36 14.59
C THR A 45 16.09 -1.47 13.32
N PHE A 46 16.12 -0.46 12.46
CA PHE A 46 15.48 -0.56 11.16
C PHE A 46 16.32 -1.37 10.16
N THR A 47 15.63 -1.97 9.18
CA THR A 47 16.24 -2.68 8.05
C THR A 47 16.39 -1.74 6.86
N HIS A 48 17.56 -1.77 6.17
CA HIS A 48 17.87 -0.87 5.06
C HIS A 48 18.46 -1.59 3.83
N PRO A 49 18.09 -1.16 2.60
CA PRO A 49 16.95 -0.31 2.31
C PRO A 49 15.68 -0.98 2.78
N GLY A 50 14.71 -0.20 3.25
CA GLY A 50 13.54 -0.78 3.89
C GLY A 50 12.26 0.05 3.81
N VAL A 51 12.22 1.08 2.96
CA VAL A 51 11.00 1.86 2.67
C VAL A 51 10.35 1.34 1.40
N THR A 52 9.25 0.65 1.55
CA THR A 52 8.45 0.00 0.50
C THR A 52 9.18 -1.14 -0.22
N VAL A 53 10.49 -1.08 -0.39
CA VAL A 53 11.31 -2.11 -1.03
C VAL A 53 12.49 -2.52 -0.16
N SER A 54 12.76 -3.82 -0.09
CA SER A 54 13.95 -4.40 0.55
C SER A 54 15.05 -4.68 -0.47
N ARG A 55 16.26 -4.94 0.01
CA ARG A 55 17.36 -5.39 -0.85
C ARG A 55 17.00 -6.65 -1.64
N ALA A 56 16.37 -7.63 -0.99
CA ALA A 56 15.98 -8.88 -1.63
C ALA A 56 14.97 -8.65 -2.78
N GLN A 57 14.01 -7.75 -2.58
CA GLN A 57 13.06 -7.38 -3.64
C GLN A 57 13.75 -6.65 -4.81
N LEU A 58 14.70 -5.77 -4.53
CA LEU A 58 15.48 -5.08 -5.55
C LEU A 58 16.38 -6.04 -6.32
N ASP A 59 17.02 -7.02 -5.66
CA ASP A 59 17.84 -8.04 -6.29
C ASP A 59 17.00 -8.94 -7.20
N PHE A 60 15.81 -9.33 -6.76
CA PHE A 60 14.86 -10.09 -7.57
C PHE A 60 14.47 -9.32 -8.85
N ALA A 61 14.02 -8.07 -8.70
CA ALA A 61 13.64 -7.22 -9.83
C ALA A 61 14.81 -7.05 -10.82
N ARG A 62 16.02 -6.76 -10.31
CA ARG A 62 17.23 -6.66 -11.12
C ARG A 62 17.50 -7.96 -11.90
N GLY A 63 17.44 -9.11 -11.24
CA GLY A 63 17.64 -10.41 -11.87
C GLY A 63 16.65 -10.66 -13.02
N LYS A 64 15.36 -10.34 -12.79
CA LYS A 64 14.31 -10.49 -13.82
C LYS A 64 14.51 -9.56 -15.02
N VAL A 65 14.86 -8.29 -14.77
CA VAL A 65 15.12 -7.30 -15.84
C VAL A 65 16.32 -7.72 -16.69
N LEU A 66 17.44 -8.11 -16.06
CA LEU A 66 18.65 -8.53 -16.77
C LEU A 66 18.44 -9.82 -17.57
N ALA A 67 17.57 -10.70 -17.10
CA ALA A 67 17.20 -11.92 -17.82
C ALA A 67 16.11 -11.70 -18.89
N GLY A 68 15.60 -10.46 -19.07
CA GLY A 68 14.56 -10.14 -20.06
C GLY A 68 13.17 -10.70 -19.74
N VAL A 69 12.91 -11.07 -18.49
CA VAL A 69 11.65 -11.75 -18.08
C VAL A 69 10.52 -10.73 -17.94
N GLN A 70 9.34 -11.08 -18.45
CA GLN A 70 8.13 -10.26 -18.29
C GLN A 70 7.41 -10.59 -16.95
N PRO A 71 6.71 -9.63 -16.35
CA PRO A 71 6.45 -8.26 -16.81
C PRO A 71 7.56 -7.25 -16.43
N TRP A 72 8.58 -7.65 -15.66
CA TRP A 72 9.63 -6.77 -15.13
C TRP A 72 10.41 -6.02 -16.20
N LYS A 73 10.72 -6.70 -17.33
CA LYS A 73 11.45 -6.05 -18.42
C LYS A 73 10.63 -4.93 -19.06
N SER A 74 9.34 -5.15 -19.34
CA SER A 74 8.44 -4.10 -19.85
C SER A 74 8.25 -2.96 -18.84
N ALA A 75 8.15 -3.27 -17.56
CA ALA A 75 8.02 -2.26 -16.51
C ALA A 75 9.31 -1.40 -16.40
N TYR A 76 10.46 -2.04 -16.49
CA TYR A 76 11.75 -1.32 -16.56
C TYR A 76 11.84 -0.43 -17.79
N ASP A 77 11.49 -0.96 -18.97
CA ASP A 77 11.55 -0.19 -20.22
C ASP A 77 10.60 1.01 -20.18
N GLN A 78 9.39 0.85 -19.63
CA GLN A 78 8.45 1.95 -19.41
C GLN A 78 9.04 2.99 -18.46
N MET A 79 9.66 2.57 -17.36
CA MET A 79 10.33 3.45 -16.42
C MET A 79 11.42 4.26 -17.10
N MET A 80 12.29 3.59 -17.86
CA MET A 80 13.42 4.24 -18.55
C MET A 80 12.99 5.15 -19.71
N ALA A 81 11.85 4.90 -20.32
CA ALA A 81 11.26 5.77 -21.35
C ALA A 81 10.52 6.98 -20.76
N SER A 82 10.32 7.03 -19.43
CA SER A 82 9.61 8.13 -18.79
C SER A 82 10.47 9.39 -18.67
N LYS A 83 9.80 10.55 -18.52
CA LYS A 83 10.50 11.83 -18.24
C LYS A 83 11.28 11.80 -16.90
N TYR A 84 10.99 10.86 -16.02
CA TYR A 84 11.61 10.74 -14.70
C TYR A 84 13.00 10.11 -14.74
N ALA A 85 13.33 9.29 -15.75
CA ALA A 85 14.65 8.66 -15.92
C ALA A 85 15.65 9.53 -16.70
N SER A 86 15.32 10.80 -16.97
CA SER A 86 16.15 11.68 -17.79
C SER A 86 17.35 12.21 -16.99
N LEU A 87 18.55 11.81 -17.38
CA LEU A 87 19.80 12.34 -16.82
C LEU A 87 20.01 13.85 -17.09
N SER A 88 19.27 14.44 -18.04
CA SER A 88 19.29 15.87 -18.32
C SER A 88 18.28 16.68 -17.50
N ARG A 89 17.48 16.01 -16.62
CA ARG A 89 16.55 16.71 -15.76
C ARG A 89 17.28 17.69 -14.85
N THR A 90 16.85 18.95 -14.84
CA THR A 90 17.35 19.97 -13.94
C THR A 90 16.42 20.06 -12.73
N PRO A 91 16.94 19.94 -11.49
CA PRO A 91 16.13 20.12 -10.28
C PRO A 91 15.46 21.50 -10.22
N GLN A 92 14.25 21.57 -9.70
CA GLN A 92 13.47 22.82 -9.61
C GLN A 92 13.11 23.18 -8.15
N PRO A 93 14.09 23.27 -7.21
CA PRO A 93 13.80 23.51 -5.81
C PRO A 93 13.21 24.89 -5.57
N ARG A 94 12.35 24.99 -4.55
CA ARG A 94 11.78 26.24 -4.04
C ARG A 94 12.07 26.35 -2.54
N ALA A 95 12.27 27.58 -2.05
CA ALA A 95 12.38 27.80 -0.61
C ALA A 95 11.04 27.57 0.10
N VAL A 96 9.96 27.94 -0.53
CA VAL A 96 8.58 27.67 -0.09
C VAL A 96 7.85 26.98 -1.22
N VAL A 97 7.21 25.85 -0.94
CA VAL A 97 6.30 25.18 -1.84
C VAL A 97 4.87 25.58 -1.44
N GLU A 98 4.18 26.32 -2.30
CA GLU A 98 2.85 26.81 -2.02
C GLU A 98 1.81 26.08 -2.86
N CYS A 99 0.97 25.25 -2.19
CA CYS A 99 -0.02 24.38 -2.83
C CYS A 99 -1.43 24.66 -2.32
N GLY A 100 -2.24 25.29 -3.15
CA GLY A 100 -3.67 25.43 -2.91
C GLY A 100 -4.47 24.20 -3.35
N SER A 101 -5.79 24.29 -3.16
CA SER A 101 -6.72 23.22 -3.58
C SER A 101 -6.55 22.90 -5.06
N TYR A 102 -6.47 21.60 -5.38
CA TYR A 102 -6.19 21.12 -6.75
C TYR A 102 -4.89 21.68 -7.34
N SER A 103 -3.89 21.93 -6.49
CA SER A 103 -2.65 22.61 -6.87
C SER A 103 -2.88 23.99 -7.53
N ASN A 104 -3.78 24.79 -6.99
CA ASN A 104 -4.01 26.18 -7.41
C ASN A 104 -4.07 27.10 -6.16
N PRO A 105 -3.03 27.92 -5.87
CA PRO A 105 -1.81 28.06 -6.67
C PRO A 105 -0.94 26.81 -6.71
N ASN A 106 -0.09 26.72 -7.76
CA ASN A 106 0.92 25.68 -7.93
C ASN A 106 2.31 26.33 -8.02
N TYR A 107 2.85 26.69 -6.87
CA TYR A 107 4.21 27.22 -6.81
C TYR A 107 5.15 26.15 -6.23
N GLY A 108 5.79 25.42 -7.14
CA GLY A 108 6.70 24.32 -6.80
C GLY A 108 6.03 22.97 -6.51
N CYS A 109 4.71 22.86 -6.44
CA CYS A 109 4.03 21.62 -6.07
C CYS A 109 4.30 20.48 -7.07
N THR A 110 4.13 20.76 -8.36
CA THR A 110 4.43 19.77 -9.41
C THR A 110 5.91 19.51 -9.50
N ASP A 111 6.74 20.55 -9.42
CA ASP A 111 8.21 20.45 -9.46
C ASP A 111 8.72 19.49 -8.38
N GLU A 112 8.25 19.66 -7.14
CA GLU A 112 8.67 18.84 -6.01
C GLU A 112 8.27 17.37 -6.17
N ARG A 113 7.01 17.08 -6.52
CA ARG A 113 6.54 15.71 -6.73
C ARG A 113 7.30 15.03 -7.86
N GLU A 114 7.50 15.73 -8.96
CA GLU A 114 8.21 15.18 -10.11
C GLU A 114 9.69 14.94 -9.83
N ASP A 115 10.35 15.85 -9.11
CA ASP A 115 11.75 15.66 -8.69
C ASP A 115 11.89 14.50 -7.69
N ALA A 116 10.93 14.32 -6.78
CA ALA A 116 10.92 13.20 -5.84
C ALA A 116 10.74 11.85 -6.56
N ILE A 117 9.80 11.77 -7.51
CA ILE A 117 9.61 10.57 -8.34
C ILE A 117 10.84 10.32 -9.21
N ALA A 118 11.46 11.36 -9.79
CA ALA A 118 12.67 11.23 -10.59
C ALA A 118 13.84 10.70 -9.76
N ALA A 119 14.03 11.19 -8.53
CA ALA A 119 15.05 10.67 -7.64
C ALA A 119 14.85 9.17 -7.34
N TYR A 120 13.61 8.75 -7.09
CA TYR A 120 13.29 7.33 -6.89
C TYR A 120 13.51 6.50 -8.18
N THR A 121 13.10 7.03 -9.33
CA THR A 121 13.32 6.40 -10.63
C THR A 121 14.81 6.19 -10.90
N ASP A 122 15.62 7.23 -10.68
CA ASP A 122 17.07 7.17 -10.88
C ASP A 122 17.74 6.23 -9.86
N ALA A 123 17.26 6.17 -8.62
CA ALA A 123 17.75 5.20 -7.64
C ALA A 123 17.48 3.75 -8.07
N LEU A 124 16.29 3.46 -8.63
CA LEU A 124 15.97 2.16 -9.20
C LEU A 124 16.81 1.86 -10.44
N ALA A 125 16.95 2.83 -11.36
CA ALA A 125 17.80 2.70 -12.55
C ALA A 125 19.25 2.40 -12.17
N TRP A 126 19.81 3.10 -11.18
CA TRP A 126 21.10 2.79 -10.58
C TRP A 126 21.15 1.35 -10.09
N TYR A 127 20.17 0.94 -9.27
CA TYR A 127 20.21 -0.40 -8.67
C TYR A 127 20.20 -1.51 -9.71
N ILE A 128 19.42 -1.33 -10.79
CA ILE A 128 19.30 -2.33 -11.87
C ILE A 128 20.52 -2.34 -12.77
N THR A 129 20.96 -1.17 -13.24
CA THR A 129 22.03 -1.07 -14.26
C THR A 129 23.43 -1.05 -13.68
N ARG A 130 23.59 -0.56 -12.45
CA ARG A 130 24.86 -0.19 -11.82
C ARG A 130 25.59 0.95 -12.55
N ASP A 131 24.85 1.73 -13.35
CA ASP A 131 25.38 2.94 -13.97
C ASP A 131 25.34 4.10 -12.98
N GLU A 132 26.50 4.53 -12.51
CA GLU A 132 26.65 5.57 -11.48
C GLU A 132 26.05 6.92 -11.86
N ARG A 133 25.81 7.19 -13.16
CA ARG A 133 25.17 8.44 -13.59
C ARG A 133 23.78 8.59 -12.97
N TYR A 134 23.03 7.50 -12.84
CA TYR A 134 21.71 7.49 -12.20
C TYR A 134 21.81 7.72 -10.68
N ALA A 135 22.77 7.08 -9.99
CA ALA A 135 22.97 7.35 -8.57
C ALA A 135 23.33 8.82 -8.32
N LYS A 136 24.22 9.38 -9.14
CA LYS A 136 24.63 10.79 -9.06
C LYS A 136 23.45 11.74 -9.36
N LYS A 137 22.57 11.39 -10.30
CA LYS A 137 21.37 12.18 -10.61
C LYS A 137 20.36 12.14 -9.46
N ALA A 138 20.12 10.99 -8.86
CA ALA A 138 19.27 10.89 -7.66
C ALA A 138 19.82 11.75 -6.52
N ILE A 139 21.13 11.72 -6.27
CA ILE A 139 21.81 12.57 -5.28
C ILE A 139 21.65 14.05 -5.63
N GLU A 140 21.86 14.44 -6.89
CA GLU A 140 21.71 15.82 -7.34
C GLU A 140 20.31 16.38 -7.04
N LEU A 141 19.25 15.61 -7.33
CA LEU A 141 17.87 15.99 -7.03
C LEU A 141 17.65 16.19 -5.52
N MET A 142 18.04 15.20 -4.72
CA MET A 142 17.91 15.25 -3.27
C MET A 142 18.74 16.39 -2.64
N ASP A 143 19.94 16.62 -3.14
CA ASP A 143 20.83 17.69 -2.66
C ASP A 143 20.31 19.07 -3.03
N ALA A 144 19.74 19.25 -4.22
CA ALA A 144 19.18 20.52 -4.65
C ALA A 144 18.00 20.95 -3.76
N TRP A 145 17.07 20.04 -3.50
CA TRP A 145 15.91 20.32 -2.65
C TRP A 145 16.34 20.56 -1.19
N SER A 146 17.21 19.73 -0.64
CA SER A 146 17.68 19.88 0.75
C SER A 146 18.54 21.12 0.99
N ALA A 147 19.04 21.76 -0.07
CA ALA A 147 19.77 23.02 0.06
C ALA A 147 18.86 24.25 0.13
N VAL A 148 17.60 24.14 -0.31
CA VAL A 148 16.74 25.30 -0.58
C VAL A 148 15.43 25.26 0.18
N LEU A 149 14.75 24.09 0.27
CA LEU A 149 13.41 23.98 0.83
C LEU A 149 13.38 24.28 2.33
N GLN A 150 12.48 25.16 2.73
CA GLN A 150 12.29 25.61 4.11
C GLN A 150 10.87 25.39 4.62
N ASP A 151 9.84 25.41 3.75
CA ASP A 151 8.44 25.37 4.18
C ASP A 151 7.50 24.88 3.08
N HIS A 152 6.35 24.35 3.52
CA HIS A 152 5.18 24.09 2.68
C HIS A 152 4.00 24.92 3.18
N THR A 153 3.28 25.57 2.27
CA THR A 153 2.23 26.50 2.64
C THR A 153 0.94 26.30 1.84
N ASN A 154 -0.15 26.94 2.29
CA ASN A 154 -1.49 26.94 1.71
C ASN A 154 -2.28 25.64 2.04
N SER A 155 -3.51 25.57 1.56
CA SER A 155 -4.53 24.58 1.99
C SER A 155 -4.16 23.12 1.74
N ASN A 156 -3.33 22.83 0.74
CA ASN A 156 -2.89 21.49 0.40
C ASN A 156 -1.47 21.17 0.89
N ALA A 157 -0.84 22.04 1.68
CA ALA A 157 0.52 21.81 2.20
C ALA A 157 0.69 20.41 2.82
N PRO A 158 -0.16 19.94 3.76
CA PRO A 158 0.01 18.62 4.36
C PRO A 158 -0.07 17.46 3.35
N LEU A 159 -0.98 17.55 2.38
CA LEU A 159 -1.16 16.52 1.35
C LEU A 159 0.01 16.51 0.36
N GLN A 160 0.47 17.68 -0.07
CA GLN A 160 1.64 17.85 -0.93
C GLN A 160 2.90 17.27 -0.27
N THR A 161 3.10 17.62 1.00
CA THR A 161 4.21 17.10 1.82
C THR A 161 4.12 15.58 1.97
N GLY A 162 2.91 15.04 2.12
CA GLY A 162 2.67 13.59 2.13
C GLY A 162 3.08 12.92 0.81
N TRP A 163 2.67 13.46 -0.33
CA TRP A 163 2.99 12.87 -1.63
C TRP A 163 4.48 12.91 -1.97
N ALA A 164 5.12 14.07 -1.86
CA ALA A 164 6.57 14.18 -2.11
C ALA A 164 7.37 13.40 -1.06
N GLY A 165 6.97 13.51 0.22
CA GLY A 165 7.57 12.81 1.34
C GLY A 165 7.44 11.29 1.30
N SER A 166 6.52 10.73 0.51
CA SER A 166 6.46 9.29 0.26
C SER A 166 7.55 8.81 -0.72
N SER A 167 7.93 9.65 -1.69
CA SER A 167 8.91 9.27 -2.73
C SER A 167 10.35 9.50 -2.30
N TRP A 168 10.63 10.59 -1.58
CA TRP A 168 11.99 10.95 -1.16
C TRP A 168 12.71 9.86 -0.35
N PRO A 169 12.13 9.27 0.72
CA PRO A 169 12.83 8.24 1.49
C PRO A 169 13.04 6.95 0.70
N LYS A 170 12.16 6.60 -0.27
CA LYS A 170 12.38 5.46 -1.16
C LYS A 170 13.69 5.62 -1.95
N ALA A 171 13.91 6.80 -2.53
CA ALA A 171 15.15 7.13 -3.24
C ALA A 171 16.36 7.12 -2.32
N ALA A 172 16.24 7.81 -1.18
CA ALA A 172 17.33 8.00 -0.22
C ALA A 172 17.82 6.68 0.37
N GLU A 173 16.91 5.77 0.70
CA GLU A 173 17.22 4.42 1.21
C GLU A 173 18.02 3.61 0.21
N ILE A 174 17.58 3.56 -1.05
CA ILE A 174 18.31 2.82 -2.08
C ILE A 174 19.71 3.41 -2.25
N ILE A 175 19.85 4.72 -2.38
CA ILE A 175 21.17 5.35 -2.59
C ILE A 175 22.06 5.18 -1.38
N LYS A 176 21.58 5.53 -0.18
CA LYS A 176 22.41 5.52 1.03
C LYS A 176 22.96 4.14 1.37
N TYR A 177 22.17 3.08 1.12
CA TYR A 177 22.54 1.73 1.56
C TYR A 177 23.00 0.80 0.43
N THR A 178 23.02 1.27 -0.84
CA THR A 178 23.44 0.43 -1.96
C THR A 178 24.48 1.04 -2.89
N TYR A 179 24.60 2.39 -2.89
CA TYR A 179 25.61 3.05 -3.71
C TYR A 179 26.95 3.08 -2.96
N ALA A 180 28.00 2.57 -3.63
CA ALA A 180 29.33 2.49 -3.03
C ALA A 180 30.09 3.83 -3.04
N GLY A 181 29.62 4.80 -3.81
CA GLY A 181 30.17 6.15 -3.83
C GLY A 181 29.71 6.99 -2.63
N THR A 182 30.20 8.22 -2.56
CA THR A 182 29.91 9.13 -1.45
C THR A 182 28.69 10.00 -1.73
N TRP A 183 27.75 10.04 -0.79
CA TRP A 183 26.70 11.07 -0.73
C TRP A 183 26.99 12.01 0.46
N ALA A 184 27.78 13.06 0.17
CA ALA A 184 28.31 13.97 1.20
C ALA A 184 27.23 14.76 1.95
N ASN A 185 26.12 15.10 1.28
CA ASN A 185 25.03 15.91 1.83
C ASN A 185 23.88 15.10 2.41
N SER A 186 24.02 13.79 2.62
CA SER A 186 22.95 12.93 3.16
C SER A 186 22.43 13.42 4.53
N GLY A 187 23.30 14.00 5.36
CA GLY A 187 22.92 14.62 6.63
C GLY A 187 22.06 15.87 6.47
N ARG A 188 22.33 16.72 5.45
CA ARG A 188 21.49 17.88 5.14
C ARG A 188 20.12 17.43 4.62
N PHE A 189 20.06 16.41 3.77
CA PHE A 189 18.82 15.84 3.30
C PHE A 189 17.98 15.25 4.46
N ALA A 190 18.62 14.52 5.38
CA ALA A 190 17.98 14.05 6.60
C ALA A 190 17.42 15.20 7.45
N THR A 191 18.16 16.32 7.57
CA THR A 191 17.70 17.52 8.28
C THR A 191 16.47 18.15 7.64
N MET A 192 16.41 18.23 6.31
CA MET A 192 15.22 18.69 5.58
C MET A 192 14.00 17.81 5.90
N LEU A 193 14.14 16.49 5.80
CA LEU A 193 13.03 15.58 6.11
C LEU A 193 12.55 15.73 7.56
N ARG A 194 13.47 15.87 8.52
CA ARG A 194 13.14 16.03 9.94
C ARG A 194 12.48 17.35 10.27
N ASN A 195 12.95 18.45 9.68
CA ASN A 195 12.57 19.79 10.11
C ASN A 195 11.50 20.45 9.24
N VAL A 196 11.33 19.98 7.98
CA VAL A 196 10.36 20.55 7.04
C VAL A 196 9.20 19.58 6.79
N TYR A 197 9.47 18.29 6.57
CA TYR A 197 8.41 17.32 6.24
C TYR A 197 7.69 16.78 7.49
N LEU A 198 8.42 16.22 8.46
CA LEU A 198 7.79 15.59 9.63
C LEU A 198 6.84 16.52 10.40
N PRO A 199 7.19 17.78 10.71
CA PRO A 199 6.29 18.68 11.44
C PRO A 199 4.96 18.91 10.72
N GLU A 200 4.97 18.96 9.39
CA GLU A 200 3.78 19.20 8.56
C GLU A 200 2.82 17.98 8.56
N ILE A 201 3.35 16.76 8.61
CA ILE A 201 2.55 15.54 8.38
C ILE A 201 2.28 14.72 9.65
N ILE A 202 3.14 14.76 10.67
CA ILE A 202 3.09 13.79 11.79
C ILE A 202 1.80 13.88 12.61
N ASN A 203 1.16 15.03 12.62
CA ASN A 203 -0.07 15.25 13.35
C ASN A 203 -1.31 14.69 12.67
N GLY A 204 -1.20 14.26 11.41
CA GLY A 204 -2.32 13.73 10.63
C GLY A 204 -3.29 14.82 10.16
N SER A 205 -4.46 14.40 9.68
CA SER A 205 -5.48 15.29 9.12
C SER A 205 -6.89 14.79 9.42
N ASN A 206 -7.82 15.71 9.62
CA ASN A 206 -9.25 15.43 9.70
C ASN A 206 -9.99 15.56 8.35
N SER A 207 -9.27 15.81 7.27
CA SER A 207 -9.79 15.82 5.89
C SER A 207 -10.24 14.42 5.44
N ASN A 208 -10.50 14.21 4.15
CA ASN A 208 -10.77 12.87 3.62
C ASN A 208 -9.63 11.90 3.95
N GLY A 209 -9.97 10.61 4.12
CA GLY A 209 -9.06 9.64 4.71
C GLY A 209 -7.76 9.42 3.94
N ASN A 210 -7.76 9.59 2.60
CA ASN A 210 -6.55 9.49 1.79
C ASN A 210 -5.46 10.50 2.21
N TRP A 211 -5.83 11.69 2.73
CA TRP A 211 -4.90 12.69 3.21
C TRP A 211 -4.02 12.15 4.34
N GLU A 212 -4.67 11.71 5.42
CA GLU A 212 -3.92 11.20 6.58
C GLU A 212 -3.17 9.91 6.23
N LEU A 213 -3.74 9.04 5.38
CA LEU A 213 -3.04 7.83 4.94
C LEU A 213 -1.77 8.16 4.16
N SER A 214 -1.81 9.10 3.21
CA SER A 214 -0.63 9.56 2.46
C SER A 214 0.40 10.25 3.38
N MET A 215 -0.07 11.06 4.33
CA MET A 215 0.79 11.70 5.33
C MET A 215 1.49 10.66 6.20
N MET A 216 0.77 9.61 6.63
CA MET A 216 1.37 8.55 7.45
C MET A 216 2.31 7.64 6.63
N GLU A 217 2.05 7.40 5.35
CA GLU A 217 3.02 6.73 4.48
C GLU A 217 4.34 7.50 4.46
N ALA A 218 4.29 8.80 4.21
CA ALA A 218 5.48 9.64 4.22
C ALA A 218 6.17 9.65 5.60
N ALA A 219 5.41 9.83 6.68
CA ALA A 219 5.97 9.86 8.03
C ALA A 219 6.65 8.54 8.42
N VAL A 220 6.05 7.39 8.07
CA VAL A 220 6.66 6.06 8.29
C VAL A 220 7.96 5.91 7.50
N GLY A 221 7.95 6.23 6.19
CA GLY A 221 9.14 6.13 5.34
C GLY A 221 10.27 7.06 5.79
N ILE A 222 9.94 8.31 6.12
CA ILE A 222 10.90 9.30 6.66
C ILE A 222 11.48 8.81 7.98
N SER A 223 10.65 8.29 8.88
CA SER A 223 11.09 7.79 10.19
C SER A 223 12.07 6.62 10.06
N VAL A 224 11.84 5.70 9.12
CA VAL A 224 12.79 4.62 8.80
C VAL A 224 14.13 5.20 8.33
N PHE A 225 14.12 6.11 7.36
CA PHE A 225 15.36 6.72 6.84
C PHE A 225 16.14 7.51 7.89
N LEU A 226 15.42 8.16 8.83
CA LEU A 226 15.99 8.96 9.91
C LEU A 226 16.39 8.15 11.15
N GLU A 227 16.10 6.85 11.22
CA GLU A 227 16.24 6.01 12.43
C GLU A 227 15.41 6.55 13.62
N ASP A 228 14.27 7.23 13.33
CA ASP A 228 13.43 7.88 14.33
C ASP A 228 12.25 6.99 14.74
N LYS A 229 12.47 6.19 15.79
CA LYS A 229 11.46 5.26 16.31
C LYS A 229 10.24 5.95 16.90
N ALA A 230 10.42 7.10 17.53
CA ALA A 230 9.31 7.83 18.16
C ALA A 230 8.33 8.35 17.10
N SER A 231 8.84 8.94 16.02
CA SER A 231 8.03 9.36 14.89
C SER A 231 7.39 8.17 14.17
N TYR A 232 8.12 7.06 14.02
CA TYR A 232 7.57 5.81 13.45
C TYR A 232 6.38 5.30 14.26
N ASP A 233 6.51 5.16 15.57
CA ASP A 233 5.42 4.68 16.44
C ASP A 233 4.21 5.61 16.40
N THR A 234 4.45 6.93 16.40
CA THR A 234 3.38 7.93 16.27
C THR A 234 2.63 7.79 14.95
N ALA A 235 3.35 7.69 13.84
CA ALA A 235 2.78 7.53 12.51
C ALA A 235 2.00 6.20 12.38
N MET A 236 2.55 5.10 12.88
CA MET A 236 1.90 3.79 12.86
C MET A 236 0.61 3.75 13.67
N ALA A 237 0.56 4.41 14.84
CA ALA A 237 -0.66 4.50 15.64
C ALA A 237 -1.77 5.24 14.89
N LYS A 238 -1.46 6.38 14.27
CA LYS A 238 -2.42 7.14 13.44
C LYS A 238 -2.85 6.36 12.20
N PHE A 239 -1.89 5.75 11.51
CA PHE A 239 -2.14 4.90 10.34
C PHE A 239 -3.15 3.79 10.64
N ARG A 240 -2.95 3.02 11.71
CA ARG A 240 -3.87 1.94 12.12
C ARG A 240 -5.28 2.47 12.40
N THR A 241 -5.37 3.58 13.12
CA THR A 241 -6.65 4.22 13.43
C THR A 241 -7.36 4.71 12.17
N ARG A 242 -6.63 5.38 11.27
CA ARG A 242 -7.17 5.88 10.02
C ARG A 242 -7.58 4.75 9.08
N THR A 243 -6.78 3.70 8.93
CA THR A 243 -7.11 2.55 8.08
C THR A 243 -8.42 1.91 8.52
N ALA A 244 -8.61 1.74 9.84
CA ALA A 244 -9.85 1.21 10.39
C ALA A 244 -11.06 2.11 10.12
N ALA A 245 -10.88 3.44 10.12
CA ALA A 245 -11.93 4.42 9.83
C ALA A 245 -12.12 4.69 8.32
N TYR A 246 -11.20 4.22 7.48
CA TYR A 246 -11.24 4.44 6.03
C TYR A 246 -11.88 3.29 5.26
N VAL A 247 -11.66 2.06 5.67
CA VAL A 247 -12.22 0.86 5.03
C VAL A 247 -13.21 0.19 5.97
N TYR A 248 -14.45 0.09 5.56
CA TYR A 248 -15.50 -0.56 6.35
C TYR A 248 -15.43 -2.09 6.25
N LEU A 249 -15.62 -2.75 7.39
CA LEU A 249 -15.90 -4.18 7.50
C LEU A 249 -17.23 -4.38 8.24
N ALA A 250 -18.00 -5.38 7.84
CA ALA A 250 -19.26 -5.71 8.54
C ALA A 250 -19.05 -6.05 10.03
N SER A 251 -17.87 -6.48 10.42
CA SER A 251 -17.46 -6.69 11.82
C SER A 251 -17.33 -5.39 12.64
N ASP A 252 -17.33 -4.22 11.99
CA ASP A 252 -17.32 -2.93 12.67
C ASP A 252 -18.70 -2.58 13.30
N GLY A 253 -19.75 -3.29 12.89
CA GLY A 253 -21.14 -3.04 13.24
C GLY A 253 -21.89 -2.28 12.14
N ASP A 254 -23.01 -1.64 12.49
CA ASP A 254 -23.90 -0.96 11.52
C ASP A 254 -23.28 0.30 10.87
N LEU A 255 -22.21 0.82 11.44
CA LEU A 255 -21.54 2.05 11.02
C LEU A 255 -20.03 1.85 10.93
N PRO A 256 -19.36 2.53 9.98
CA PRO A 256 -17.92 2.58 9.94
C PRO A 256 -17.29 3.11 11.24
N LYS A 257 -16.08 2.64 11.54
CA LYS A 257 -15.24 3.23 12.57
C LYS A 257 -14.90 4.67 12.23
N THR A 258 -14.60 5.47 13.24
CA THR A 258 -14.27 6.89 13.09
C THR A 258 -12.96 7.22 13.79
N VAL A 259 -12.28 8.26 13.33
CA VAL A 259 -11.13 8.81 14.06
C VAL A 259 -11.65 9.74 15.16
N PRO A 260 -11.21 9.59 16.41
CA PRO A 260 -11.75 10.37 17.54
C PRO A 260 -11.71 11.88 17.34
N SER A 261 -10.65 12.43 16.75
CA SER A 261 -10.48 13.86 16.50
C SER A 261 -11.51 14.47 15.52
N GLN A 262 -12.19 13.64 14.70
CA GLN A 262 -13.17 14.11 13.71
C GLN A 262 -14.57 14.38 14.30
N ASN A 263 -14.83 13.89 15.52
CA ASN A 263 -16.12 14.10 16.19
C ASN A 263 -17.35 13.62 15.40
N LEU A 264 -17.18 12.52 14.62
CA LEU A 264 -18.23 11.89 13.82
C LEU A 264 -19.07 10.96 14.70
N ASN A 265 -19.88 11.52 15.57
CA ASN A 265 -20.58 10.80 16.65
C ASN A 265 -22.07 10.52 16.34
N THR A 266 -22.54 10.81 15.14
CA THR A 266 -23.92 10.49 14.70
C THR A 266 -23.87 9.83 13.31
N ARG A 267 -24.92 9.04 12.98
CA ARG A 267 -25.07 8.43 11.66
C ARG A 267 -25.00 9.47 10.54
N ASP A 268 -25.70 10.59 10.67
CA ASP A 268 -25.76 11.63 9.64
C ASP A 268 -24.39 12.24 9.37
N LYS A 269 -23.58 12.49 10.40
CA LYS A 269 -22.21 12.98 10.23
C LYS A 269 -21.33 11.95 9.51
N ILE A 270 -21.48 10.65 9.86
CA ILE A 270 -20.74 9.57 9.21
C ILE A 270 -21.15 9.47 7.74
N VAL A 271 -22.45 9.42 7.44
CA VAL A 271 -22.96 9.36 6.06
C VAL A 271 -22.48 10.58 5.25
N SER A 272 -22.54 11.78 5.82
CA SER A 272 -22.03 12.99 5.16
C SER A 272 -20.54 12.89 4.86
N TYR A 273 -19.73 12.45 5.81
CA TYR A 273 -18.29 12.24 5.64
C TYR A 273 -17.97 11.14 4.60
N TRP A 274 -18.83 10.11 4.52
CA TRP A 274 -18.75 9.03 3.54
C TRP A 274 -19.41 9.38 2.19
N GLN A 275 -19.43 10.66 1.82
CA GLN A 275 -19.91 11.17 0.53
C GLN A 275 -21.38 10.83 0.26
N GLY A 276 -22.20 10.77 1.31
CA GLY A 276 -23.62 10.46 1.21
C GLY A 276 -23.95 8.96 1.20
N GLN A 277 -22.97 8.08 1.25
CA GLN A 277 -23.19 6.63 1.29
C GLN A 277 -23.78 6.23 2.64
N SER A 278 -24.99 5.66 2.62
CA SER A 278 -25.75 5.28 3.81
C SER A 278 -25.90 3.78 4.03
N THR A 279 -25.60 2.97 3.01
CA THR A 279 -25.55 1.51 3.08
C THR A 279 -24.10 1.05 3.08
N PHE A 280 -23.65 0.46 4.19
CA PHE A 280 -22.26 0.06 4.34
C PHE A 280 -22.10 -1.44 4.11
N VAL A 281 -21.17 -1.81 3.26
CA VAL A 281 -20.79 -3.20 2.98
C VAL A 281 -19.28 -3.33 3.04
N THR A 282 -18.80 -4.53 3.43
CA THR A 282 -17.38 -4.85 3.54
C THR A 282 -16.61 -4.48 2.27
N GLY A 283 -15.52 -3.74 2.43
CA GLY A 283 -14.65 -3.28 1.35
C GLY A 283 -14.94 -1.87 0.82
N LEU A 284 -16.06 -1.26 1.21
CA LEU A 284 -16.26 0.17 0.95
C LEU A 284 -15.19 0.99 1.64
N THR A 285 -14.69 2.01 0.93
CA THR A 285 -13.82 3.04 1.50
C THR A 285 -14.58 4.35 1.68
N GLN A 286 -14.10 5.20 2.55
CA GLN A 286 -14.72 6.50 2.85
C GLN A 286 -14.91 7.36 1.58
N GLU A 287 -14.07 7.16 0.56
CA GLU A 287 -14.08 7.96 -0.67
C GLU A 287 -14.63 7.20 -1.90
N THR A 288 -15.15 5.99 -1.73
CA THR A 288 -15.70 5.20 -2.85
C THR A 288 -16.71 6.00 -3.67
N CYS A 289 -17.58 6.79 -3.02
CA CYS A 289 -18.59 7.60 -3.70
C CYS A 289 -18.12 9.02 -4.08
N ARG A 290 -16.89 9.37 -3.72
CA ARG A 290 -16.22 10.55 -4.26
C ARG A 290 -15.70 10.25 -5.67
N ASP A 291 -14.72 9.39 -5.75
CA ASP A 291 -14.15 8.81 -6.97
C ASP A 291 -13.09 7.74 -6.61
N PHE A 292 -12.79 6.88 -7.58
CA PHE A 292 -11.80 5.82 -7.38
C PHE A 292 -10.36 6.32 -7.45
N THR A 293 -10.10 7.49 -8.02
CA THR A 293 -8.75 8.09 -8.02
C THR A 293 -8.29 8.39 -6.60
N HIS A 294 -9.14 9.08 -5.81
CA HIS A 294 -8.83 9.38 -4.40
C HIS A 294 -8.88 8.11 -3.53
N THR A 295 -9.80 7.19 -3.82
CA THR A 295 -9.82 5.87 -3.20
C THR A 295 -8.50 5.12 -3.45
N GLY A 296 -7.96 5.20 -4.66
CA GLY A 296 -6.66 4.62 -5.03
C GLY A 296 -5.51 5.20 -4.21
N TYR A 297 -5.51 6.50 -3.93
CA TYR A 297 -4.50 7.11 -3.06
C TYR A 297 -4.50 6.53 -1.65
N GLY A 298 -5.68 6.34 -1.06
CA GLY A 298 -5.81 5.70 0.24
C GLY A 298 -5.36 4.24 0.25
N ILE A 299 -5.76 3.46 -0.75
CA ILE A 299 -5.39 2.04 -0.87
C ILE A 299 -3.88 1.87 -1.08
N SER A 300 -3.26 2.69 -1.94
CA SER A 300 -1.81 2.63 -2.15
C SER A 300 -1.03 2.97 -0.88
N ALA A 301 -1.44 4.02 -0.17
CA ALA A 301 -0.80 4.37 1.10
C ALA A 301 -0.91 3.23 2.13
N ILE A 302 -2.08 2.57 2.24
CA ILE A 302 -2.23 1.40 3.11
C ILE A 302 -1.28 0.27 2.69
N SER A 303 -1.18 -0.02 1.39
CA SER A 303 -0.29 -1.06 0.86
C SER A 303 1.19 -0.75 1.14
N HIS A 304 1.61 0.48 0.92
CA HIS A 304 3.01 0.92 1.11
C HIS A 304 3.43 0.89 2.58
N VAL A 305 2.56 1.33 3.49
CA VAL A 305 2.86 1.26 4.93
C VAL A 305 2.89 -0.19 5.40
N ALA A 306 1.96 -1.04 4.94
CA ALA A 306 1.97 -2.46 5.29
C ALA A 306 3.24 -3.15 4.79
N GLU A 307 3.71 -2.83 3.57
CA GLU A 307 4.94 -3.39 3.02
C GLU A 307 6.18 -2.88 3.75
N THR A 308 6.27 -1.58 4.01
CA THR A 308 7.36 -1.00 4.82
C THR A 308 7.39 -1.65 6.20
N SER A 309 6.25 -1.76 6.88
CA SER A 309 6.13 -2.39 8.20
C SER A 309 6.59 -3.85 8.19
N ARG A 310 6.21 -4.61 7.15
CA ARG A 310 6.65 -6.01 6.98
C ARG A 310 8.19 -6.10 6.85
N ILE A 311 8.79 -5.24 6.02
CA ILE A 311 10.26 -5.21 5.85
C ILE A 311 10.93 -4.87 7.19
N GLN A 312 10.28 -4.04 8.01
CA GLN A 312 10.74 -3.70 9.35
C GLN A 312 10.43 -4.77 10.41
N GLY A 313 9.92 -5.93 10.02
CA GLY A 313 9.65 -7.06 10.91
C GLY A 313 8.30 -7.03 11.61
N GLN A 314 7.41 -6.11 11.25
CA GLN A 314 6.04 -5.99 11.78
C GLN A 314 5.02 -6.31 10.69
N ASP A 315 4.59 -7.56 10.59
CA ASP A 315 3.66 -7.99 9.54
C ASP A 315 2.23 -7.54 9.81
N LEU A 316 1.77 -6.54 9.06
CA LEU A 316 0.39 -6.04 9.11
C LEU A 316 -0.58 -6.84 8.23
N TYR A 317 -0.09 -7.66 7.30
CA TYR A 317 -0.97 -8.41 6.39
C TYR A 317 -1.78 -9.50 7.12
N GLY A 318 -1.26 -10.02 8.22
CA GLY A 318 -1.96 -10.95 9.11
C GLY A 318 -2.89 -10.28 10.13
N THR A 319 -3.13 -8.97 10.05
CA THR A 319 -3.92 -8.20 11.02
C THR A 319 -5.21 -7.62 10.41
N ASP A 320 -5.95 -6.82 11.20
CA ASP A 320 -7.12 -6.03 10.75
C ASP A 320 -6.77 -5.13 9.54
N VAL A 321 -5.53 -4.61 9.48
CA VAL A 321 -5.06 -3.80 8.35
C VAL A 321 -5.03 -4.62 7.06
N GLY A 322 -4.48 -5.83 7.10
CA GLY A 322 -4.42 -6.71 5.92
C GLY A 322 -5.80 -7.14 5.44
N GLU A 323 -6.72 -7.46 6.37
CA GLU A 323 -8.10 -7.80 6.00
C GLU A 323 -8.82 -6.61 5.35
N ARG A 324 -8.70 -5.40 5.90
CA ARG A 324 -9.27 -4.18 5.31
C ARG A 324 -8.70 -3.91 3.92
N LEU A 325 -7.38 -4.02 3.76
CA LEU A 325 -6.72 -3.86 2.46
C LEU A 325 -7.24 -4.88 1.44
N ARG A 326 -7.34 -6.15 1.82
CA ARG A 326 -7.85 -7.22 0.97
C ARG A 326 -9.27 -6.93 0.49
N GLN A 327 -10.14 -6.52 1.40
CA GLN A 327 -11.54 -6.24 1.09
C GLN A 327 -11.69 -4.99 0.22
N ALA A 328 -10.93 -3.92 0.52
CA ALA A 328 -10.94 -2.70 -0.27
C ALA A 328 -10.45 -2.96 -1.70
N LEU A 329 -9.32 -3.66 -1.86
CA LEU A 329 -8.80 -4.04 -3.18
C LEU A 329 -9.82 -4.84 -3.98
N GLY A 330 -10.43 -5.87 -3.38
CA GLY A 330 -11.41 -6.71 -4.06
C GLY A 330 -12.67 -5.95 -4.48
N PHE A 331 -13.17 -5.07 -3.58
CA PHE A 331 -14.38 -4.27 -3.82
C PHE A 331 -14.14 -3.23 -4.93
N GLN A 332 -13.08 -2.45 -4.83
CA GLN A 332 -12.83 -1.40 -5.82
C GLN A 332 -12.48 -2.01 -7.19
N SER A 333 -11.65 -3.04 -7.24
CA SER A 333 -11.30 -3.72 -8.49
C SER A 333 -12.51 -4.28 -9.22
N LYS A 334 -13.49 -4.82 -8.49
CA LYS A 334 -14.75 -5.34 -9.07
C LYS A 334 -15.46 -4.28 -9.90
N TYR A 335 -15.61 -3.07 -9.36
CA TYR A 335 -16.34 -1.99 -10.03
C TYR A 335 -15.46 -1.24 -11.04
N GLU A 336 -14.15 -1.16 -10.81
CA GLU A 336 -13.22 -0.65 -11.81
C GLU A 336 -13.25 -1.48 -13.10
N LEU A 337 -13.33 -2.80 -12.99
CA LEU A 337 -13.47 -3.75 -14.11
C LEU A 337 -14.84 -3.68 -14.84
N GLY A 338 -15.76 -2.83 -14.39
CA GLY A 338 -17.01 -2.61 -15.11
C GLY A 338 -18.21 -3.39 -14.62
N THR A 339 -18.14 -4.07 -13.47
CA THR A 339 -19.35 -4.69 -12.87
C THR A 339 -20.45 -3.64 -12.70
N ALA A 340 -21.69 -4.02 -12.98
CA ALA A 340 -22.86 -3.16 -12.82
C ALA A 340 -22.97 -2.63 -11.39
N VAL A 341 -23.14 -1.32 -11.24
CA VAL A 341 -23.23 -0.66 -9.93
C VAL A 341 -24.69 -0.73 -9.45
N PRO A 342 -24.93 -1.36 -8.27
CA PRO A 342 -26.30 -1.42 -7.74
C PRO A 342 -26.76 -0.07 -7.25
N SER A 343 -28.07 0.16 -7.21
CA SER A 343 -28.67 1.46 -6.87
C SER A 343 -28.30 1.97 -5.47
N TRP A 344 -28.00 1.06 -4.53
CA TRP A 344 -27.60 1.42 -3.16
C TRP A 344 -26.15 1.95 -3.08
N LEU A 345 -25.30 1.66 -4.07
CA LEU A 345 -23.91 2.08 -4.09
C LEU A 345 -23.79 3.41 -4.84
N CYS A 346 -23.46 4.47 -4.13
CA CYS A 346 -23.24 5.81 -4.69
C CYS A 346 -24.39 6.29 -5.61
N GLY A 347 -25.63 5.92 -5.30
CA GLY A 347 -26.79 6.27 -6.12
C GLY A 347 -26.86 5.56 -7.48
N GLY A 348 -26.16 4.45 -7.65
CA GLY A 348 -26.18 3.60 -8.86
C GLY A 348 -25.05 3.89 -9.85
N SER A 349 -24.06 4.71 -9.49
CA SER A 349 -22.90 4.98 -10.34
C SER A 349 -21.64 5.23 -9.53
N VAL A 350 -20.47 4.93 -10.09
CA VAL A 350 -19.15 5.21 -9.51
C VAL A 350 -18.29 5.93 -10.53
N ASN A 351 -17.48 6.86 -10.06
CA ASN A 351 -16.48 7.53 -10.88
C ASN A 351 -15.18 6.71 -10.84
N ARG A 352 -14.87 5.99 -11.93
CA ARG A 352 -13.72 5.09 -12.05
C ARG A 352 -12.41 5.86 -12.21
N GLY A 353 -11.30 5.15 -12.12
CA GLY A 353 -9.95 5.69 -12.26
C GLY A 353 -9.06 5.34 -11.07
N LEU A 354 -9.12 4.06 -10.61
CA LEU A 354 -8.37 3.58 -9.44
C LEU A 354 -6.85 3.79 -9.59
N GLY A 355 -6.35 3.76 -10.81
CA GLY A 355 -4.93 3.95 -11.09
C GLY A 355 -4.07 2.71 -10.81
N PRO A 356 -2.73 2.87 -10.91
CA PRO A 356 -1.78 1.77 -10.81
C PRO A 356 -1.43 1.43 -9.36
N VAL A 357 -2.45 1.10 -8.51
CA VAL A 357 -2.31 1.04 -7.05
C VAL A 357 -2.51 -0.36 -6.46
N THR A 358 -2.70 -1.36 -7.30
CA THR A 358 -3.07 -2.70 -6.81
C THR A 358 -1.89 -3.63 -6.58
N GLU A 359 -0.75 -3.36 -7.20
CA GLU A 359 0.38 -4.31 -7.31
C GLU A 359 0.95 -4.72 -5.95
N VAL A 360 1.25 -3.76 -5.07
CA VAL A 360 1.89 -4.04 -3.78
C VAL A 360 1.01 -4.90 -2.88
N GLY A 361 -0.24 -4.48 -2.69
CA GLY A 361 -1.20 -5.23 -1.86
C GLY A 361 -1.57 -6.58 -2.47
N TYR A 362 -1.74 -6.65 -3.79
CA TYR A 362 -2.00 -7.90 -4.50
C TYR A 362 -0.84 -8.89 -4.34
N ASN A 363 0.39 -8.43 -4.58
CA ASN A 363 1.56 -9.29 -4.42
C ASN A 363 1.68 -9.86 -3.01
N ALA A 364 1.47 -9.04 -2.00
CA ALA A 364 1.54 -9.47 -0.61
C ALA A 364 0.46 -10.49 -0.27
N LEU A 365 -0.79 -10.16 -0.54
CA LEU A 365 -1.93 -10.96 -0.11
C LEU A 365 -2.14 -12.20 -0.99
N HIS A 366 -1.97 -12.07 -2.30
CA HIS A 366 -2.18 -13.19 -3.23
C HIS A 366 -0.91 -14.03 -3.42
N ASN A 367 0.17 -13.42 -3.91
CA ASN A 367 1.34 -14.19 -4.33
C ASN A 367 2.14 -14.75 -3.15
N ARG A 368 2.29 -13.99 -2.05
CA ARG A 368 3.04 -14.46 -0.87
C ARG A 368 2.18 -15.23 0.11
N LEU A 369 0.93 -14.81 0.35
CA LEU A 369 0.04 -15.42 1.35
C LEU A 369 -0.97 -16.40 0.76
N GLY A 370 -1.06 -16.56 -0.57
CA GLY A 370 -1.94 -17.53 -1.23
C GLY A 370 -3.44 -17.20 -1.15
N ILE A 371 -3.81 -15.97 -0.83
CA ILE A 371 -5.20 -15.56 -0.69
C ILE A 371 -5.82 -15.34 -2.08
N ALA A 372 -6.98 -15.93 -2.34
CA ALA A 372 -7.69 -15.73 -3.61
C ALA A 372 -8.23 -14.29 -3.72
N MET A 373 -7.85 -13.58 -4.80
CA MET A 373 -8.21 -12.17 -5.05
C MET A 373 -8.60 -11.95 -6.51
N THR A 374 -9.61 -12.67 -7.01
CA THR A 374 -9.95 -12.77 -8.44
C THR A 374 -10.10 -11.42 -9.16
N ASN A 375 -10.86 -10.48 -8.58
CA ASN A 375 -11.05 -9.17 -9.21
C ASN A 375 -9.78 -8.33 -9.17
N THR A 376 -9.05 -8.36 -8.05
CA THR A 376 -7.79 -7.63 -7.91
C THR A 376 -6.74 -8.18 -8.85
N GLN A 377 -6.66 -9.51 -8.98
CA GLN A 377 -5.76 -10.16 -9.95
C GLN A 377 -6.04 -9.68 -11.36
N ALA A 378 -7.30 -9.80 -11.81
CA ALA A 378 -7.68 -9.40 -13.16
C ALA A 378 -7.33 -7.93 -13.45
N LEU A 379 -7.60 -7.02 -12.50
CA LEU A 379 -7.28 -5.60 -12.67
C LEU A 379 -5.76 -5.34 -12.66
N THR A 380 -5.02 -6.00 -11.76
CA THR A 380 -3.56 -5.86 -11.66
C THR A 380 -2.88 -6.33 -12.94
N GLU A 381 -3.26 -7.52 -13.44
CA GLU A 381 -2.70 -8.07 -14.68
C GLU A 381 -3.06 -7.20 -15.91
N GLN A 382 -4.29 -6.66 -15.96
CA GLN A 382 -4.71 -5.73 -17.02
C GLN A 382 -3.88 -4.45 -17.03
N ASN A 383 -3.46 -3.94 -15.85
CA ASN A 383 -2.73 -2.68 -15.71
C ASN A 383 -1.21 -2.85 -15.86
N ARG A 384 -0.69 -4.07 -15.90
CA ARG A 384 0.74 -4.33 -16.06
C ARG A 384 1.25 -3.97 -17.48
N PRO A 385 2.37 -3.24 -17.58
CA PRO A 385 3.18 -2.73 -16.49
C PRO A 385 2.55 -1.46 -15.89
N ALA A 386 2.35 -1.44 -14.59
CA ALA A 386 1.87 -0.27 -13.86
C ALA A 386 2.98 0.80 -13.82
N GLY A 387 2.67 1.99 -14.30
CA GLY A 387 3.58 3.12 -14.37
C GLY A 387 3.57 3.98 -13.11
N SER A 388 3.34 5.29 -13.27
CA SER A 388 3.23 6.26 -12.18
C SER A 388 1.91 7.00 -12.23
N ASN A 389 1.36 7.35 -11.06
CA ASN A 389 0.23 8.28 -10.94
C ASN A 389 0.67 9.76 -10.94
N ASN A 390 1.95 10.05 -11.13
CA ASN A 390 2.58 11.37 -11.09
C ASN A 390 2.43 12.11 -9.75
N LEU A 391 2.08 11.41 -8.68
CA LEU A 391 2.00 11.97 -7.32
C LEU A 391 2.98 11.27 -6.38
N PHE A 392 2.84 9.96 -6.14
CA PHE A 392 3.68 9.21 -5.19
C PHE A 392 3.71 7.70 -5.45
N VAL A 393 2.85 7.18 -6.33
CA VAL A 393 2.85 5.78 -6.77
C VAL A 393 3.67 5.69 -8.05
N ALA A 394 4.68 4.82 -8.06
CA ALA A 394 5.53 4.63 -9.22
C ALA A 394 6.21 3.26 -9.25
N TRP A 395 6.21 2.64 -10.41
CA TRP A 395 7.02 1.49 -10.81
C TRP A 395 6.75 0.20 -10.03
N GLU A 396 5.53 0.02 -9.53
CA GLU A 396 5.21 -1.09 -8.63
C GLU A 396 5.27 -2.46 -9.31
N THR A 397 4.93 -2.58 -10.59
CA THR A 397 5.12 -3.83 -11.33
C THR A 397 6.61 -4.22 -11.40
N LEU A 398 7.51 -3.25 -11.54
CA LEU A 398 8.94 -3.50 -11.54
C LEU A 398 9.43 -4.03 -10.18
N THR A 399 8.96 -3.42 -9.09
CA THR A 399 9.49 -3.70 -7.75
C THR A 399 8.75 -4.84 -7.03
N HIS A 400 7.45 -4.97 -7.24
CA HIS A 400 6.58 -5.88 -6.49
C HIS A 400 5.90 -6.95 -7.36
N GLY A 401 5.83 -6.80 -8.68
CA GLY A 401 5.18 -7.79 -9.54
C GLY A 401 5.73 -9.20 -9.27
N ASP A 402 4.86 -10.09 -8.80
CA ASP A 402 5.16 -11.50 -8.46
C ASP A 402 6.48 -11.70 -7.69
N ASN A 403 6.84 -10.74 -6.84
CA ASN A 403 8.07 -10.76 -6.05
C ASN A 403 7.85 -11.59 -4.76
N PRO A 404 8.58 -12.69 -4.59
CA PRO A 404 8.37 -13.60 -3.45
C PRO A 404 8.94 -13.08 -2.12
N ASN A 405 9.76 -12.01 -2.16
CA ASN A 405 10.50 -11.50 -0.98
C ASN A 405 9.71 -10.47 -0.17
#